data_b6c77a224a3df63f60f1751a60008920
#
_entry.id   b6c77a224a3df63f60f1751a60008920
#
_cell.length_a   1.000
_cell.length_b   1.000
_cell.length_c   1.000
_cell.angle_alpha   90.00
_cell.angle_beta   90.00
_cell.angle_gamma   90.00
#
_symmetry.space_group_name_H-M   'P 1'
#
loop_
_entity.id
_entity.type
_entity.pdbx_description
1 polymer ?
#
loop_
_entity_poly.entity_id
_entity_poly.type
_entity_poly.pdbx_seq_one_letter_code
_entity_poly.pdbx_strand_id
1 'polypeptide(L)'
;MNGFQKFWGHLSTVTRHRHRVIAHCARAGILWQGLRHDLSKYSPTEFWQGVKFFDGTHSPTEDERRTLGYSLAWMHHKGRNRHHWEYWTDYSMAQMRYVPVPMPRRYMAEMICDRIAASKIYNGERYTDACPLAYLQRGKMHDHMH
;
A
#
# COMPACT_ATOMS: atom_id res chain seq x y z
N MET A 1 -21.36 7.00 -7.71
CA MET A 1 -21.64 5.98 -6.66
C MET A 1 -22.26 6.66 -5.44
N ASN A 2 -23.30 6.06 -4.86
CA ASN A 2 -23.84 6.52 -3.57
C ASN A 2 -22.97 6.03 -2.39
N GLY A 3 -23.21 6.57 -1.18
CA GLY A 3 -22.39 6.24 0.01
C GLY A 3 -22.38 4.76 0.38
N PHE A 4 -23.49 4.07 0.20
CA PHE A 4 -23.61 2.63 0.44
C PHE A 4 -22.74 1.81 -0.53
N GLN A 5 -22.77 2.15 -1.82
CA GLN A 5 -21.92 1.52 -2.83
C GLN A 5 -20.43 1.75 -2.58
N LYS A 6 -20.05 2.97 -2.18
CA LYS A 6 -18.66 3.30 -1.81
C LYS A 6 -18.19 2.47 -0.61
N PHE A 7 -19.03 2.37 0.43
CA PHE A 7 -18.69 1.60 1.64
C PHE A 7 -18.42 0.13 1.31
N TRP A 8 -19.36 -0.54 0.66
CA TRP A 8 -19.22 -1.98 0.36
C TRP A 8 -18.16 -2.24 -0.70
N GLY A 9 -18.03 -1.35 -1.69
CA GLY A 9 -16.98 -1.44 -2.70
C GLY A 9 -15.59 -1.31 -2.07
N HIS A 10 -15.37 -0.34 -1.21
CA HIS A 10 -14.11 -0.14 -0.50
C HIS A 10 -13.80 -1.32 0.43
N LEU A 11 -14.74 -1.74 1.26
CA LEU A 11 -14.58 -2.89 2.17
C LEU A 11 -14.21 -4.16 1.40
N SER A 12 -14.95 -4.45 0.33
CA SER A 12 -14.68 -5.61 -0.54
C SER A 12 -13.29 -5.55 -1.16
N THR A 13 -12.88 -4.38 -1.66
CA THR A 13 -11.56 -4.20 -2.28
C THR A 13 -10.43 -4.41 -1.28
N VAL A 14 -10.51 -3.80 -0.09
CA VAL A 14 -9.51 -3.97 0.99
C VAL A 14 -9.43 -5.43 1.42
N THR A 15 -10.57 -6.09 1.60
CA THR A 15 -10.62 -7.50 2.06
C THR A 15 -10.06 -8.45 1.00
N ARG A 16 -10.41 -8.29 -0.27
CA ARG A 16 -9.86 -9.09 -1.37
C ARG A 16 -8.35 -8.89 -1.53
N HIS A 17 -7.90 -7.65 -1.41
CA HIS A 17 -6.48 -7.32 -1.43
C HIS A 17 -5.74 -8.05 -0.31
N ARG A 18 -6.21 -7.93 0.95
CA ARG A 18 -5.61 -8.63 2.09
C ARG A 18 -5.53 -10.13 1.89
N HIS A 19 -6.59 -10.78 1.43
CA HIS A 19 -6.57 -12.23 1.18
C HIS A 19 -5.50 -12.62 0.15
N ARG A 20 -5.31 -11.83 -0.90
CA ARG A 20 -4.23 -12.08 -1.88
C ARG A 20 -2.84 -11.90 -1.26
N VAL A 21 -2.65 -10.86 -0.45
CA VAL A 21 -1.38 -10.65 0.26
C VAL A 21 -1.08 -11.80 1.22
N ILE A 22 -2.05 -12.27 2.01
CA ILE A 22 -1.90 -13.43 2.90
C ILE A 22 -1.43 -14.66 2.10
N ALA A 23 -2.06 -14.93 0.96
CA ALA A 23 -1.67 -16.08 0.12
C ALA A 23 -0.24 -15.95 -0.43
N HIS A 24 0.17 -14.75 -0.87
CA HIS A 24 1.55 -14.51 -1.32
C HIS A 24 2.56 -14.58 -0.17
N CYS A 25 2.24 -14.02 0.99
CA CYS A 25 3.07 -14.07 2.18
C CYS A 25 3.25 -15.50 2.70
N ALA A 26 2.19 -16.33 2.64
CA ALA A 26 2.28 -17.76 2.98
C ALA A 26 3.29 -18.49 2.10
N ARG A 27 3.24 -18.26 0.78
CA ARG A 27 4.20 -18.82 -0.19
C ARG A 27 5.63 -18.31 0.05
N ALA A 28 5.78 -17.08 0.51
CA ALA A 28 7.07 -16.48 0.82
C ALA A 28 7.62 -16.85 2.22
N GLY A 29 6.92 -17.70 2.98
CA GLY A 29 7.34 -18.13 4.33
C GLY A 29 7.16 -17.06 5.42
N ILE A 30 6.39 -16.01 5.16
CA ILE A 30 6.12 -14.90 6.09
C ILE A 30 4.63 -14.77 6.42
N LEU A 31 3.94 -15.90 6.63
CA LEU A 31 2.49 -15.96 6.87
C LEU A 31 2.03 -15.00 7.99
N TRP A 32 2.76 -14.95 9.12
CA TRP A 32 2.38 -14.09 10.24
C TRP A 32 2.33 -12.60 9.88
N GLN A 33 3.25 -12.14 9.04
CA GLN A 33 3.21 -10.77 8.50
C GLN A 33 1.99 -10.59 7.59
N GLY A 34 1.71 -11.54 6.71
CA GLY A 34 0.54 -11.52 5.85
C GLY A 34 -0.77 -11.46 6.62
N LEU A 35 -0.92 -12.22 7.71
CA LEU A 35 -2.12 -12.18 8.57
C LEU A 35 -2.32 -10.81 9.24
N ARG A 36 -1.25 -10.09 9.53
CA ARG A 36 -1.27 -8.76 10.16
C ARG A 36 -1.21 -7.61 9.16
N HIS A 37 -0.98 -7.94 7.89
CA HIS A 37 -0.87 -6.97 6.80
C HIS A 37 -2.09 -6.05 6.77
N ASP A 38 -1.82 -4.77 6.72
CA ASP A 38 -2.83 -3.72 6.49
C ASP A 38 -4.06 -3.73 7.41
N LEU A 39 -3.93 -4.27 8.63
CA LEU A 39 -5.02 -4.20 9.60
C LEU A 39 -5.41 -2.75 9.91
N SER A 40 -4.49 -1.81 9.77
CA SER A 40 -4.75 -0.39 9.96
C SER A 40 -5.79 0.17 8.98
N LYS A 41 -5.97 -0.43 7.80
CA LYS A 41 -6.99 -0.04 6.82
C LYS A 41 -8.43 -0.17 7.32
N TYR A 42 -8.66 -0.96 8.38
CA TYR A 42 -9.96 -1.07 9.04
C TYR A 42 -10.12 -0.05 10.20
N SER A 43 -9.09 0.75 10.50
CA SER A 43 -9.20 1.84 11.46
C SER A 43 -10.14 2.94 10.94
N PRO A 44 -10.84 3.67 11.82
CA PRO A 44 -11.70 4.78 11.37
C PRO A 44 -10.96 5.81 10.50
N THR A 45 -9.70 6.11 10.84
CA THR A 45 -8.88 7.10 10.13
C THR A 45 -8.63 6.72 8.67
N GLU A 46 -8.28 5.45 8.39
CA GLU A 46 -8.03 5.01 7.02
C GLU A 46 -9.32 4.61 6.31
N PHE A 47 -10.20 3.88 7.00
CA PHE A 47 -11.40 3.30 6.40
C PHE A 47 -12.36 4.36 5.85
N TRP A 48 -12.70 5.38 6.66
CA TRP A 48 -13.65 6.40 6.22
C TRP A 48 -13.08 7.34 5.16
N GLN A 49 -11.78 7.64 5.21
CA GLN A 49 -11.12 8.35 4.10
C GLN A 49 -11.13 7.48 2.83
N GLY A 50 -10.86 6.20 2.97
CA GLY A 50 -10.97 5.24 1.87
C GLY A 50 -12.36 5.23 1.26
N VAL A 51 -13.43 5.16 2.06
CA VAL A 51 -14.83 5.22 1.58
C VAL A 51 -15.13 6.54 0.88
N LYS A 52 -14.69 7.66 1.46
CA LYS A 52 -14.94 9.01 0.91
C LYS A 52 -14.40 9.14 -0.51
N PHE A 53 -13.17 8.69 -0.75
CA PHE A 53 -12.46 8.83 -2.03
C PHE A 53 -12.55 7.58 -2.93
N PHE A 54 -13.36 6.58 -2.57
CA PHE A 54 -13.52 5.37 -3.38
C PHE A 54 -14.30 5.63 -4.66
N ASP A 55 -13.70 5.31 -5.81
CA ASP A 55 -14.33 5.35 -7.13
C ASP A 55 -14.40 3.98 -7.83
N GLY A 56 -13.69 2.98 -7.29
CA GLY A 56 -13.62 1.62 -7.82
C GLY A 56 -12.54 1.39 -8.88
N THR A 57 -11.84 2.43 -9.35
CA THR A 57 -10.86 2.35 -10.44
C THR A 57 -9.43 2.59 -9.99
N HIS A 58 -9.23 3.44 -8.99
CA HIS A 58 -7.93 3.82 -8.44
C HIS A 58 -7.84 3.55 -6.94
N SER A 59 -6.63 3.70 -6.41
CA SER A 59 -6.46 3.73 -4.96
C SER A 59 -7.11 4.99 -4.38
N PRO A 60 -7.97 4.89 -3.36
CA PRO A 60 -8.56 6.07 -2.72
C PRO A 60 -7.55 7.09 -2.21
N THR A 61 -6.34 6.64 -1.81
CA THR A 61 -5.25 7.54 -1.39
C THR A 61 -4.70 8.37 -2.54
N GLU A 62 -4.80 7.89 -3.79
CA GLU A 62 -4.42 8.65 -4.98
C GLU A 62 -5.43 9.77 -5.24
N ASP A 63 -6.72 9.48 -5.17
CA ASP A 63 -7.77 10.48 -5.36
C ASP A 63 -7.79 11.50 -4.22
N GLU A 64 -7.51 11.09 -2.98
CA GLU A 64 -7.31 12.00 -1.86
C GLU A 64 -6.14 12.97 -2.14
N ARG A 65 -5.00 12.49 -2.65
CA ARG A 65 -3.85 13.34 -3.05
C ARG A 65 -4.20 14.31 -4.17
N ARG A 66 -4.92 13.85 -5.19
CA ARG A 66 -5.35 14.71 -6.30
C ARG A 66 -6.26 15.84 -5.82
N THR A 67 -7.10 15.57 -4.82
CA THR A 67 -8.07 16.54 -4.30
C THR A 67 -7.47 17.48 -3.28
N LEU A 68 -6.62 16.98 -2.35
CA LEU A 68 -6.12 17.74 -1.20
C LEU A 68 -4.63 18.12 -1.31
N GLY A 69 -3.90 17.58 -2.30
CA GLY A 69 -2.46 17.72 -2.42
C GLY A 69 -1.66 16.70 -1.56
N TYR A 70 -2.31 16.02 -0.64
CA TYR A 70 -1.74 14.98 0.24
C TYR A 70 -2.80 13.95 0.63
N SER A 71 -2.41 12.86 1.30
CA SER A 71 -3.35 11.86 1.80
C SER A 71 -3.14 11.63 3.30
N LEU A 72 -4.17 11.94 4.10
CA LEU A 72 -4.22 11.67 5.54
C LEU A 72 -4.24 10.16 5.81
N ALA A 73 -5.04 9.42 5.01
CA ALA A 73 -5.07 7.97 5.10
C ALA A 73 -3.68 7.36 4.87
N TRP A 74 -2.94 7.84 3.86
CA TRP A 74 -1.59 7.37 3.58
C TRP A 74 -0.58 7.72 4.67
N MET A 75 -0.63 8.92 5.21
CA MET A 75 0.25 9.33 6.31
C MET A 75 0.05 8.44 7.54
N HIS A 76 -1.20 8.12 7.88
CA HIS A 76 -1.52 7.18 8.95
C HIS A 76 -1.04 5.76 8.62
N HIS A 77 -1.28 5.32 7.37
CA HIS A 77 -0.98 3.97 6.90
C HIS A 77 0.53 3.68 6.87
N LYS A 78 1.32 4.51 6.18
CA LYS A 78 2.76 4.30 6.04
C LYS A 78 3.52 4.34 7.37
N GLY A 79 3.01 5.08 8.35
CA GLY A 79 3.61 5.15 9.69
C GLY A 79 3.35 3.90 10.56
N ARG A 80 2.42 3.02 10.16
CA ARG A 80 2.03 1.81 10.90
C ARG A 80 2.38 0.51 10.20
N ASN A 81 2.70 0.58 8.91
CA ASN A 81 2.93 -0.59 8.07
C ASN A 81 4.37 -0.60 7.55
N ARG A 82 5.19 -1.44 8.16
CA ARG A 82 6.65 -1.50 7.90
C ARG A 82 7.02 -2.07 6.54
N HIS A 83 6.08 -2.61 5.78
CA HIS A 83 6.29 -3.04 4.40
C HIS A 83 6.29 -1.88 3.39
N HIS A 84 6.01 -0.66 3.84
CA HIS A 84 6.18 0.55 3.03
C HIS A 84 7.57 1.13 3.21
N TRP A 85 8.27 1.39 2.10
CA TRP A 85 9.64 1.92 2.13
C TRP A 85 9.70 3.31 2.80
N GLU A 86 8.63 4.10 2.71
CA GLU A 86 8.51 5.42 3.33
C GLU A 86 8.55 5.38 4.87
N TYR A 87 8.31 4.24 5.49
CA TYR A 87 8.53 4.03 6.92
C TYR A 87 10.02 4.08 7.27
N TRP A 88 10.89 3.64 6.33
CA TRP A 88 12.33 3.46 6.53
C TRP A 88 13.09 4.72 6.13
N THR A 89 12.79 5.84 6.81
CA THR A 89 13.49 7.11 6.66
C THR A 89 13.84 7.67 8.03
N ASP A 90 15.05 8.25 8.16
CA ASP A 90 15.48 8.89 9.38
C ASP A 90 16.26 10.18 9.08
N TYR A 91 16.37 11.05 10.07
CA TYR A 91 17.11 12.29 9.93
C TYR A 91 18.62 12.05 10.04
N SER A 92 19.37 12.34 9.00
CA SER A 92 20.83 12.26 8.99
C SER A 92 21.44 13.54 9.54
N MET A 93 22.13 13.45 10.67
CA MET A 93 22.88 14.59 11.23
C MET A 93 24.01 15.04 10.30
N ALA A 94 24.63 14.11 9.56
CA ALA A 94 25.71 14.44 8.64
C ALA A 94 25.23 15.17 7.37
N GLN A 95 24.03 14.82 6.88
CA GLN A 95 23.44 15.40 5.66
C GLN A 95 22.42 16.50 5.95
N MET A 96 22.05 16.71 7.22
CA MET A 96 21.05 17.67 7.69
C MET A 96 19.69 17.55 6.94
N ARG A 97 19.30 16.29 6.61
CA ARG A 97 18.05 15.98 5.90
C ARG A 97 17.57 14.56 6.22
N TYR A 98 16.31 14.29 5.88
CA TYR A 98 15.79 12.92 5.90
C TYR A 98 16.41 12.09 4.78
N VAL A 99 16.85 10.88 5.12
CA VAL A 99 17.46 9.93 4.20
C VAL A 99 16.83 8.55 4.37
N PRO A 100 16.82 7.71 3.32
CA PRO A 100 16.39 6.33 3.46
C PRO A 100 17.37 5.53 4.33
N VAL A 101 16.83 4.59 5.12
CA VAL A 101 17.61 3.64 5.93
C VAL A 101 17.30 2.20 5.51
N PRO A 102 18.18 1.21 5.80
CA PRO A 102 18.01 -0.16 5.35
C PRO A 102 16.68 -0.78 5.79
N MET A 103 15.90 -1.23 4.83
CA MET A 103 14.66 -1.97 5.06
C MET A 103 14.97 -3.46 5.26
N PRO A 104 14.58 -4.09 6.39
CA PRO A 104 14.82 -5.52 6.60
C PRO A 104 14.15 -6.40 5.54
N ARG A 105 14.83 -7.45 5.08
CA ARG A 105 14.39 -8.34 3.99
C ARG A 105 12.96 -8.86 4.15
N ARG A 106 12.53 -9.18 5.38
CA ARG A 106 11.16 -9.66 5.65
C ARG A 106 10.09 -8.64 5.27
N TYR A 107 10.35 -7.35 5.48
CA TYR A 107 9.41 -6.29 5.10
C TYR A 107 9.48 -5.96 3.61
N MET A 108 10.65 -6.11 3.01
CA MET A 108 10.81 -6.04 1.55
C MET A 108 10.03 -7.16 0.86
N ALA A 109 10.09 -8.39 1.38
CA ALA A 109 9.32 -9.51 0.87
C ALA A 109 7.80 -9.25 0.99
N GLU A 110 7.34 -8.70 2.13
CA GLU A 110 5.95 -8.30 2.33
C GLU A 110 5.53 -7.19 1.34
N MET A 111 6.38 -6.19 1.13
CA MET A 111 6.15 -5.13 0.13
C MET A 111 5.97 -5.69 -1.27
N ILE A 112 6.78 -6.69 -1.66
CA ILE A 112 6.65 -7.35 -2.97
C ILE A 112 5.32 -8.10 -3.05
N CYS A 113 4.95 -8.86 -2.02
CA CYS A 113 3.66 -9.56 -1.95
C CYS A 113 2.48 -8.59 -2.07
N ASP A 114 2.55 -7.45 -1.38
CA ASP A 114 1.58 -6.37 -1.45
C ASP A 114 1.43 -5.80 -2.86
N ARG A 115 2.55 -5.45 -3.52
CA ARG A 115 2.55 -4.90 -4.89
C ARG A 115 2.00 -5.88 -5.93
N ILE A 116 2.33 -7.17 -5.80
CA ILE A 116 1.76 -8.22 -6.66
C ILE A 116 0.24 -8.29 -6.47
N ALA A 117 -0.22 -8.31 -5.21
CA ALA A 117 -1.64 -8.37 -4.88
C ALA A 117 -2.40 -7.13 -5.40
N ALA A 118 -1.86 -5.93 -5.17
CA ALA A 118 -2.43 -4.68 -5.67
C ALA A 118 -2.50 -4.66 -7.20
N SER A 119 -1.41 -5.05 -7.89
CA SER A 119 -1.39 -5.13 -9.35
C SER A 119 -2.45 -6.08 -9.89
N LYS A 120 -2.68 -7.23 -9.24
CA LYS A 120 -3.74 -8.18 -9.62
C LYS A 120 -5.15 -7.61 -9.40
N ILE A 121 -5.36 -6.79 -8.37
CA ILE A 121 -6.66 -6.16 -8.10
C ILE A 121 -6.97 -5.09 -9.16
N TYR A 122 -6.00 -4.19 -9.43
CA TYR A 122 -6.25 -3.03 -10.29
C TYR A 122 -6.14 -3.33 -11.80
N ASN A 123 -5.32 -4.31 -12.20
CA ASN A 123 -5.20 -4.70 -13.61
C ASN A 123 -6.19 -5.81 -14.03
N GLY A 124 -6.72 -6.59 -13.08
CA GLY A 124 -7.64 -7.69 -13.38
C GLY A 124 -7.06 -8.64 -14.43
N GLU A 125 -7.78 -8.86 -15.52
CA GLU A 125 -7.35 -9.73 -16.64
C GLU A 125 -6.11 -9.22 -17.40
N ARG A 126 -5.81 -7.93 -17.30
CA ARG A 126 -4.61 -7.32 -17.92
C ARG A 126 -3.35 -7.47 -17.06
N TYR A 127 -3.42 -8.18 -15.93
CA TYR A 127 -2.26 -8.43 -15.07
C TYR A 127 -1.23 -9.29 -15.78
N THR A 128 0.03 -8.88 -15.68
CA THR A 128 1.22 -9.69 -15.99
C THR A 128 2.22 -9.57 -14.85
N ASP A 129 3.15 -10.50 -14.75
CA ASP A 129 4.19 -10.48 -13.70
C ASP A 129 5.14 -9.28 -13.82
N ALA A 130 5.14 -8.59 -14.96
CA ALA A 130 5.89 -7.33 -15.15
C ALA A 130 5.18 -6.11 -14.51
N CYS A 131 3.86 -6.16 -14.25
CA CYS A 131 3.11 -5.01 -13.76
C CYS A 131 3.63 -4.42 -12.45
N PRO A 132 3.99 -5.21 -11.41
CA PRO A 132 4.52 -4.66 -10.17
C PRO A 132 5.85 -3.91 -10.36
N LEU A 133 6.74 -4.44 -11.21
CA LEU A 133 8.02 -3.80 -11.53
C LEU A 133 7.82 -2.51 -12.34
N ALA A 134 6.97 -2.55 -13.35
CA ALA A 134 6.65 -1.36 -14.15
C ALA A 134 6.04 -0.22 -13.30
N TYR A 135 5.21 -0.58 -12.32
CA TYR A 135 4.67 0.40 -11.36
C TYR A 135 5.78 1.03 -10.50
N LEU A 136 6.70 0.22 -9.98
CA LEU A 136 7.85 0.68 -9.19
C LEU A 136 8.73 1.65 -9.99
N GLN A 137 9.05 1.29 -11.23
CA GLN A 137 9.90 2.08 -12.11
C GLN A 137 9.23 3.41 -12.51
N ARG A 138 7.95 3.39 -12.89
CA ARG A 138 7.18 4.58 -13.23
C ARG A 138 7.10 5.58 -12.08
N GLY A 139 6.96 5.10 -10.86
CA GLY A 139 6.94 5.93 -9.64
C GLY A 139 8.32 6.39 -9.19
N LYS A 140 9.43 5.98 -9.85
CA LYS A 140 10.81 6.26 -9.43
C LYS A 140 11.09 5.93 -7.96
N MET A 141 10.40 4.93 -7.43
CA MET A 141 10.46 4.61 -5.99
C MET A 141 11.85 4.15 -5.56
N HIS A 142 12.60 3.52 -6.47
CA HIS A 142 13.98 3.08 -6.22
C HIS A 142 14.94 4.25 -5.92
N ASP A 143 14.65 5.47 -6.40
CA ASP A 143 15.47 6.65 -6.12
C ASP A 143 15.37 7.11 -4.66
N HIS A 144 14.35 6.65 -3.93
CA HIS A 144 14.03 7.02 -2.55
C HIS A 144 14.23 5.89 -1.54
N MET A 145 14.65 4.71 -1.99
CA MET A 145 14.96 3.55 -1.14
C MET A 145 16.46 3.48 -0.85
N HIS A 146 16.83 2.86 0.30
CA HIS A 146 18.23 2.59 0.65
C HIS A 146 18.82 1.51 -0.26
#